data_a0a14e466ca72b0f660ed33b54839e58
#
_entry.id   a0a14e466ca72b0f660ed33b54839e58
#
_cell.length_a   1.000
_cell.length_b   1.000
_cell.length_c   1.000
_cell.angle_alpha   90.00
_cell.angle_beta   90.00
_cell.angle_gamma   90.00
#
_symmetry.space_group_name_H-M   'P 1'
#
loop_
_entity.id
_entity.type
_entity.pdbx_description
1 polymer ?
#
loop_
_entity_poly.entity_id
_entity_poly.type
_entity_poly.pdbx_seq_one_letter_code
_entity_poly.pdbx_strand_id
1 'polypeptide(L)'
;MKRQYIVKIGVKMLESVIASPEVVHYICKRFDIKMSKKLGQNFLIKRGIVDEIVHAAELTPGEPVLEVGPGIGTLTQGLAQSGADVTAIELDRRLLEVLDTTLASYDNVRIVHGDVLKLDVPTIMNHKPFKVVANLPYY
;
A
#
# COMPACT_ATOMS: atom_id res chain seq x y z
N MET A 1 -30.20 6.56 3.13
CA MET A 1 -29.80 6.79 1.73
C MET A 1 -28.54 7.66 1.58
N LYS A 2 -28.44 8.79 2.25
CA LYS A 2 -27.25 9.67 2.16
C LYS A 2 -25.96 9.02 2.69
N ARG A 3 -26.01 8.23 3.77
CA ARG A 3 -24.83 7.56 4.32
C ARG A 3 -24.27 6.45 3.40
N GLN A 4 -25.14 5.70 2.72
CA GLN A 4 -24.70 4.67 1.77
C GLN A 4 -24.07 5.27 0.51
N TYR A 5 -24.53 6.46 0.09
CA TYR A 5 -23.98 7.12 -1.10
C TYR A 5 -22.61 7.74 -0.83
N ILE A 6 -22.42 8.33 0.35
CA ILE A 6 -21.12 8.91 0.76
C ILE A 6 -20.09 7.81 0.99
N VAL A 7 -20.49 6.69 1.58
CA VAL A 7 -19.60 5.51 1.74
C VAL A 7 -19.27 4.89 0.38
N LYS A 8 -20.24 4.78 -0.54
CA LYS A 8 -19.99 4.29 -1.90
C LYS A 8 -19.10 5.21 -2.74
N ILE A 9 -19.25 6.52 -2.61
CA ILE A 9 -18.41 7.49 -3.30
C ILE A 9 -17.00 7.46 -2.69
N GLY A 10 -16.89 7.42 -1.37
CA GLY A 10 -15.61 7.29 -0.68
C GLY A 10 -14.90 5.97 -1.00
N VAL A 11 -15.61 4.86 -0.95
CA VAL A 11 -15.07 3.53 -1.32
C VAL A 11 -14.72 3.51 -2.81
N LYS A 12 -15.53 4.07 -3.68
CA LYS A 12 -15.23 4.11 -5.12
C LYS A 12 -14.05 5.01 -5.46
N MET A 13 -13.84 6.10 -4.74
CA MET A 13 -12.64 6.93 -4.87
C MET A 13 -11.39 6.19 -4.35
N LEU A 14 -11.51 5.45 -3.24
CA LEU A 14 -10.42 4.64 -2.70
C LEU A 14 -10.11 3.42 -3.56
N GLU A 15 -11.12 2.79 -4.15
CA GLU A 15 -10.95 1.65 -5.06
C GLU A 15 -10.36 2.06 -6.41
N SER A 16 -10.60 3.29 -6.89
CA SER A 16 -10.18 3.65 -8.23
C SER A 16 -8.70 4.02 -8.34
N VAL A 17 -8.20 4.94 -7.54
CA VAL A 17 -6.78 5.35 -7.58
C VAL A 17 -6.37 6.02 -6.27
N ILE A 18 -5.57 5.35 -5.46
CA ILE A 18 -4.98 5.94 -4.25
C ILE A 18 -3.88 6.95 -4.64
N ALA A 19 -3.12 6.65 -5.70
CA ALA A 19 -2.04 7.50 -6.18
C ALA A 19 -2.57 8.74 -6.93
N SER A 20 -3.27 9.61 -6.21
CA SER A 20 -3.68 10.93 -6.71
C SER A 20 -3.59 11.96 -5.59
N PRO A 21 -3.23 13.22 -5.90
CA PRO A 21 -3.12 14.26 -4.86
C PRO A 21 -4.40 14.44 -4.06
N GLU A 22 -5.55 14.33 -4.69
CA GLU A 22 -6.87 14.51 -4.07
C GLU A 22 -7.18 13.39 -3.09
N VAL A 23 -6.93 12.14 -3.47
CA VAL A 23 -7.17 10.97 -2.62
C VAL A 23 -6.19 10.94 -1.47
N VAL A 24 -4.92 11.22 -1.70
CA VAL A 24 -3.89 11.32 -0.65
C VAL A 24 -4.27 12.39 0.36
N HIS A 25 -4.68 13.57 -0.12
CA HIS A 25 -5.12 14.66 0.77
C HIS A 25 -6.34 14.26 1.61
N TYR A 26 -7.33 13.62 0.99
CA TYR A 26 -8.52 13.12 1.68
C TYR A 26 -8.16 12.11 2.77
N ILE A 27 -7.30 11.14 2.47
CA ILE A 27 -6.85 10.12 3.43
C ILE A 27 -6.11 10.75 4.60
N CYS A 28 -5.16 11.63 4.33
CA CYS A 28 -4.39 12.31 5.35
C CYS A 28 -5.28 13.13 6.28
N LYS A 29 -6.28 13.81 5.74
CA LYS A 29 -7.25 14.58 6.53
C LYS A 29 -8.17 13.68 7.36
N ARG A 30 -8.69 12.61 6.76
CA ARG A 30 -9.61 11.68 7.42
C ARG A 30 -8.97 10.98 8.62
N PHE A 31 -7.72 10.57 8.50
CA PHE A 31 -6.99 9.80 9.51
C PHE A 31 -6.05 10.68 10.36
N ASP A 32 -6.10 11.99 10.20
CA ASP A 32 -5.22 12.95 10.88
C ASP A 32 -3.73 12.60 10.73
N ILE A 33 -3.34 12.26 9.52
CA ILE A 33 -1.97 11.89 9.18
C ILE A 33 -1.23 13.11 8.66
N LYS A 34 -0.15 13.48 9.35
CA LYS A 34 0.80 14.47 8.86
C LYS A 34 1.97 13.76 8.23
N MET A 35 2.29 14.12 6.99
CA MET A 35 3.49 13.63 6.33
C MET A 35 4.73 14.04 7.13
N SER A 36 5.49 13.06 7.58
CA SER A 36 6.68 13.26 8.39
C SER A 36 7.94 12.93 7.60
N LYS A 37 8.76 13.93 7.35
CA LYS A 37 10.11 13.72 6.78
C LYS A 37 10.99 12.86 7.70
N LYS A 38 10.82 12.99 9.01
CA LYS A 38 11.59 12.25 10.02
C LYS A 38 11.36 10.73 9.95
N LEU A 39 10.15 10.29 9.60
CA LEU A 39 9.82 8.87 9.41
C LEU A 39 9.96 8.42 7.95
N GLY A 40 10.42 9.31 7.08
CA GLY A 40 10.54 9.01 5.65
C GLY A 40 9.22 8.72 4.97
N GLN A 41 8.12 9.26 5.49
CA GLN A 41 6.80 9.09 4.91
C GLN A 41 6.70 9.90 3.63
N ASN A 42 6.97 9.27 2.52
CA ASN A 42 6.86 9.85 1.19
C ASN A 42 5.83 9.05 0.40
N PHE A 43 4.60 9.54 0.41
CA PHE A 43 3.51 8.87 -0.27
C PHE A 43 3.57 9.13 -1.77
N LEU A 44 3.51 8.07 -2.57
CA LEU A 44 3.38 8.18 -4.02
C LEU A 44 2.02 8.80 -4.37
N ILE A 45 2.05 9.91 -5.08
CA ILE A 45 0.86 10.66 -5.49
C ILE A 45 0.61 10.66 -7.00
N LYS A 46 1.50 10.03 -7.77
CA LYS A 46 1.40 9.96 -9.23
C LYS A 46 1.22 8.52 -9.69
N ARG A 47 0.07 8.23 -10.28
CA ARG A 47 -0.23 6.91 -10.81
C ARG A 47 0.80 6.43 -11.84
N GLY A 48 1.27 7.30 -12.71
CA GLY A 48 2.27 6.94 -13.72
C GLY A 48 3.55 6.35 -13.11
N ILE A 49 3.99 6.84 -11.96
CA ILE A 49 5.16 6.31 -11.25
C ILE A 49 4.84 4.92 -10.67
N VAL A 50 3.65 4.74 -10.09
CA VAL A 50 3.21 3.43 -9.60
C VAL A 50 3.18 2.42 -10.73
N ASP A 51 2.61 2.79 -11.88
CA ASP A 51 2.53 1.92 -13.05
C ASP A 51 3.93 1.54 -13.59
N GLU A 52 4.87 2.48 -13.61
CA GLU A 52 6.27 2.21 -14.00
C GLU A 52 6.96 1.22 -13.05
N ILE A 53 6.77 1.38 -11.74
CA ILE A 53 7.35 0.48 -10.73
C ILE A 53 6.76 -0.92 -10.89
N VAL A 54 5.44 -1.03 -11.01
CA VAL A 54 4.75 -2.31 -11.17
C VAL A 54 5.18 -3.01 -12.47
N HIS A 55 5.28 -2.24 -13.56
CA HIS A 55 5.75 -2.76 -14.85
C HIS A 55 7.19 -3.28 -14.76
N ALA A 56 8.09 -2.52 -14.11
CA ALA A 56 9.48 -2.91 -13.93
C ALA A 56 9.65 -4.18 -13.07
N ALA A 57 8.70 -4.45 -12.17
CA ALA A 57 8.72 -5.65 -11.34
C ALA A 57 8.41 -6.94 -12.11
N GLU A 58 7.81 -6.84 -13.31
CA GLU A 58 7.49 -7.98 -14.18
C GLU A 58 6.76 -9.11 -13.45
N LEU A 59 5.70 -8.74 -12.72
CA LEU A 59 4.95 -9.68 -11.88
C LEU A 59 3.99 -10.53 -12.70
N THR A 60 3.95 -11.82 -12.37
CA THR A 60 2.94 -12.76 -12.89
C THR A 60 1.79 -12.92 -11.88
N PRO A 61 0.57 -13.30 -12.32
CA PRO A 61 -0.54 -13.55 -11.41
C PRO A 61 -0.19 -14.60 -10.35
N GLY A 62 -0.46 -14.26 -9.06
CA GLY A 62 -0.17 -15.13 -7.93
C GLY A 62 1.30 -15.14 -7.48
N GLU A 63 2.18 -14.40 -8.15
CA GLU A 63 3.59 -14.32 -7.75
C GLU A 63 3.73 -13.64 -6.39
N PRO A 64 4.45 -14.26 -5.43
CA PRO A 64 4.68 -13.62 -4.14
C PRO A 64 5.54 -12.36 -4.29
N VAL A 65 5.07 -11.26 -3.71
CA VAL A 65 5.81 -10.01 -3.65
C VAL A 65 5.78 -9.45 -2.24
N LEU A 66 6.93 -8.97 -1.80
CA LEU A 66 7.08 -8.25 -0.54
C LEU A 66 7.21 -6.76 -0.83
N GLU A 67 6.31 -5.97 -0.24
CA GLU A 67 6.47 -4.51 -0.20
C GLU A 67 6.93 -4.07 1.18
N VAL A 68 7.96 -3.23 1.22
CA VAL A 68 8.44 -2.61 2.46
C VAL A 68 7.98 -1.16 2.52
N GLY A 69 7.27 -0.80 3.57
CA GLY A 69 6.77 0.56 3.78
C GLY A 69 5.63 0.97 2.83
N PRO A 70 4.48 0.30 2.88
CA PRO A 70 3.36 0.60 1.98
C PRO A 70 2.76 2.00 2.19
N GLY A 71 3.01 2.64 3.32
CA GLY A 71 2.45 3.96 3.62
C GLY A 71 0.93 3.92 3.68
N ILE A 72 0.27 4.64 2.78
CA ILE A 72 -1.19 4.64 2.67
C ILE A 72 -1.72 3.66 1.62
N GLY A 73 -0.84 2.88 0.98
CA GLY A 73 -1.21 1.80 0.07
C GLY A 73 -1.18 2.15 -1.42
N THR A 74 -0.55 3.24 -1.83
CA THR A 74 -0.51 3.68 -3.23
C THR A 74 0.16 2.66 -4.16
N LEU A 75 1.37 2.24 -3.81
CA LEU A 75 2.09 1.21 -4.56
C LEU A 75 1.46 -0.16 -4.35
N THR A 76 1.02 -0.46 -3.13
CA THR A 76 0.35 -1.71 -2.78
C THR A 76 -0.88 -1.95 -3.66
N GLN A 77 -1.68 -0.93 -3.92
CA GLN A 77 -2.82 -1.01 -4.82
C GLN A 77 -2.41 -1.44 -6.23
N GLY A 78 -1.36 -0.84 -6.77
CA GLY A 78 -0.83 -1.21 -8.09
C GLY A 78 -0.35 -2.65 -8.14
N LEU A 79 0.37 -3.10 -7.11
CA LEU A 79 0.82 -4.49 -6.99
C LEU A 79 -0.37 -5.45 -6.90
N ALA A 80 -1.38 -5.12 -6.09
CA ALA A 80 -2.59 -5.92 -5.97
C ALA A 80 -3.36 -6.04 -7.29
N GLN A 81 -3.48 -4.93 -8.02
CA GLN A 81 -4.15 -4.89 -9.33
C GLN A 81 -3.42 -5.70 -10.40
N SER A 82 -2.12 -5.91 -10.26
CA SER A 82 -1.35 -6.80 -11.14
C SER A 82 -1.67 -8.29 -10.95
N GLY A 83 -2.40 -8.63 -9.88
CA GLY A 83 -2.75 -10.01 -9.54
C GLY A 83 -1.70 -10.73 -8.70
N ALA A 84 -0.63 -10.07 -8.30
CA ALA A 84 0.39 -10.65 -7.42
C ALA A 84 -0.16 -10.97 -6.02
N ASP A 85 0.47 -11.90 -5.32
CA ASP A 85 0.20 -12.18 -3.92
C ASP A 85 1.07 -11.26 -3.05
N VAL A 86 0.47 -10.20 -2.53
CA VAL A 86 1.17 -9.08 -1.90
C VAL A 86 1.22 -9.25 -0.39
N THR A 87 2.42 -9.22 0.17
CA THR A 87 2.65 -9.04 1.60
C THR A 87 3.37 -7.70 1.80
N ALA A 88 2.79 -6.81 2.57
CA ALA A 88 3.38 -5.51 2.86
C ALA A 88 3.69 -5.38 4.35
N ILE A 89 4.92 -4.93 4.66
CA ILE A 89 5.38 -4.73 6.04
C ILE A 89 5.42 -3.25 6.34
N GLU A 90 4.63 -2.82 7.32
CA GLU A 90 4.53 -1.43 7.74
C GLU A 90 5.04 -1.25 9.17
N LEU A 91 5.98 -0.34 9.35
CA LEU A 91 6.58 0.00 10.63
C LEU A 91 5.68 0.92 11.46
N ASP A 92 5.03 1.87 10.80
CA ASP A 92 4.22 2.89 11.47
C ASP A 92 2.82 2.35 11.80
N ARG A 93 2.60 2.08 13.09
CA ARG A 93 1.32 1.55 13.58
C ARG A 93 0.12 2.42 13.20
N ARG A 94 0.31 3.74 13.07
CA ARG A 94 -0.78 4.67 12.73
C ARG A 94 -1.33 4.43 11.31
N LEU A 95 -0.52 3.83 10.45
CA LEU A 95 -0.91 3.56 9.06
C LEU A 95 -1.68 2.24 8.89
N LEU A 96 -1.72 1.37 9.91
CA LEU A 96 -2.40 0.08 9.79
C LEU A 96 -3.90 0.23 9.53
N GLU A 97 -4.56 1.12 10.26
CA GLU A 97 -5.99 1.40 10.05
C GLU A 97 -6.25 2.01 8.67
N VAL A 98 -5.35 2.87 8.22
CA VAL A 98 -5.42 3.45 6.86
C VAL A 98 -5.35 2.35 5.82
N LEU A 99 -4.38 1.45 5.93
CA LEU A 99 -4.19 0.34 4.99
C LEU A 99 -5.38 -0.62 4.99
N ASP A 100 -5.94 -0.92 6.17
CA ASP A 100 -7.15 -1.73 6.27
C ASP A 100 -8.33 -1.10 5.52
N THR A 101 -8.39 0.22 5.47
CA THR A 101 -9.44 0.95 4.75
C THR A 101 -9.14 1.06 3.26
N THR A 102 -7.93 1.49 2.90
CA THR A 102 -7.56 1.75 1.50
C THR A 102 -7.47 0.49 0.66
N LEU A 103 -7.13 -0.64 1.28
CA LEU A 103 -6.91 -1.92 0.61
C LEU A 103 -8.00 -2.96 0.91
N ALA A 104 -9.11 -2.55 1.52
CA ALA A 104 -10.18 -3.45 1.95
C ALA A 104 -10.79 -4.29 0.83
N SER A 105 -10.78 -3.80 -0.42
CA SER A 105 -11.33 -4.51 -1.58
C SER A 105 -10.39 -5.54 -2.20
N TYR A 106 -9.14 -5.62 -1.73
CA TYR A 106 -8.14 -6.54 -2.27
C TYR A 106 -7.93 -7.73 -1.32
N ASP A 107 -8.34 -8.90 -1.74
CA ASP A 107 -8.16 -10.17 -1.00
C ASP A 107 -6.77 -10.78 -1.17
N ASN A 108 -5.98 -10.27 -2.11
CA ASN A 108 -4.61 -10.69 -2.40
C ASN A 108 -3.55 -9.81 -1.72
N VAL A 109 -3.92 -9.05 -0.70
CA VAL A 109 -3.02 -8.21 0.09
C VAL A 109 -3.06 -8.61 1.55
N ARG A 110 -1.87 -8.81 2.14
CA ARG A 110 -1.69 -9.04 3.57
C ARG A 110 -0.78 -7.95 4.14
N ILE A 111 -1.22 -7.30 5.21
CA ILE A 111 -0.44 -6.29 5.93
C ILE A 111 0.15 -6.92 7.19
N VAL A 112 1.46 -6.74 7.39
CA VAL A 112 2.19 -7.16 8.57
C VAL A 112 2.78 -5.93 9.25
N HIS A 113 2.50 -5.75 10.53
CA HIS A 113 3.09 -4.68 11.32
C HIS A 113 4.45 -5.13 11.87
N GLY A 114 5.45 -4.31 11.65
CA GLY A 114 6.77 -4.53 12.25
C GLY A 114 7.91 -3.87 11.49
N ASP A 115 9.09 -4.08 12.02
CA ASP A 115 10.35 -3.66 11.41
C ASP A 115 10.89 -4.81 10.56
N VAL A 116 11.00 -4.59 9.25
CA VAL A 116 11.48 -5.60 8.31
C VAL A 116 12.87 -6.14 8.67
N LEU A 117 13.69 -5.33 9.33
CA LEU A 117 15.03 -5.72 9.76
C LEU A 117 15.02 -6.67 10.98
N LYS A 118 13.89 -6.76 11.69
CA LYS A 118 13.73 -7.58 12.91
C LYS A 118 12.80 -8.76 12.70
N LEU A 119 12.01 -8.76 11.64
CA LEU A 119 11.05 -9.82 11.35
C LEU A 119 11.73 -10.99 10.64
N ASP A 120 11.19 -12.20 10.87
CA ASP A 120 11.57 -13.38 10.11
C ASP A 120 10.85 -13.40 8.76
N VAL A 121 11.42 -12.66 7.81
CA VAL A 121 10.83 -12.50 6.47
C VAL A 121 10.67 -13.84 5.73
N PRO A 122 11.64 -14.76 5.75
CA PRO A 122 11.45 -16.08 5.13
C PRO A 122 10.20 -16.80 5.62
N THR A 123 9.95 -16.82 6.92
CA THR A 123 8.75 -17.44 7.50
C THR A 123 7.48 -16.67 7.07
N ILE A 124 7.48 -15.34 7.10
CA ILE A 124 6.37 -14.51 6.64
C ILE A 124 6.02 -14.81 5.18
N MET A 125 7.01 -15.03 4.33
CA MET A 125 6.84 -15.34 2.92
C MET A 125 6.69 -16.85 2.64
N ASN A 126 6.41 -17.66 3.66
CA ASN A 126 6.19 -19.11 3.56
C ASN A 126 7.35 -19.87 2.89
N HIS A 127 8.57 -19.38 3.06
CA HIS A 127 9.80 -19.95 2.46
C HIS A 127 9.75 -20.10 0.94
N LYS A 128 8.88 -19.31 0.26
CA LYS A 128 8.79 -19.27 -1.20
C LYS A 128 9.68 -18.17 -1.76
N PRO A 129 10.17 -18.32 -2.99
CA PRO A 129 10.81 -17.21 -3.70
C PRO A 129 9.83 -16.04 -3.86
N PHE A 130 10.33 -14.82 -3.71
CA PHE A 130 9.53 -13.61 -3.83
C PHE A 130 10.36 -12.46 -4.41
N LYS A 131 9.69 -11.50 -5.02
CA LYS A 131 10.28 -10.21 -5.38
C LYS A 131 10.07 -9.21 -4.28
N VAL A 132 10.99 -8.26 -4.16
CA VAL A 132 10.86 -7.13 -3.23
C VAL A 132 10.62 -5.87 -4.05
N VAL A 133 9.56 -5.16 -3.71
CA VAL A 133 9.22 -3.87 -4.31
C VAL A 133 9.03 -2.86 -3.19
N ALA A 134 9.64 -1.71 -3.30
CA ALA A 134 9.54 -0.69 -2.26
C ALA A 134 9.77 0.71 -2.82
N ASN A 135 9.07 1.69 -2.25
CA ASN A 135 9.36 3.10 -2.41
C ASN A 135 9.95 3.61 -1.08
N LEU A 136 11.26 3.47 -0.93
CA LEU A 136 11.95 3.83 0.29
C LEU A 136 12.29 5.32 0.33
N PRO A 137 12.26 5.94 1.53
CA PRO A 137 12.66 7.33 1.68
C PRO A 137 14.17 7.50 1.40
N TYR A 138 14.51 8.66 0.87
CA TYR A 138 15.90 9.08 0.75
C TYR A 138 16.32 9.83 2.02
N TYR A 139 17.41 9.43 2.59
CA TYR A 139 18.06 10.15 3.68
C TYR A 139 19.44 10.64 3.23
#